data_7d20af00f116f1925031cd0653aa94d2
#
_entry.id   7d20af00f116f1925031cd0653aa94d2
#
_cell.length_a   1.000
_cell.length_b   1.000
_cell.length_c   1.000
_cell.angle_alpha   90.00
_cell.angle_beta   90.00
_cell.angle_gamma   90.00
#
_symmetry.space_group_name_H-M   'P 1'
#
loop_
_entity.id
_entity.type
_entity.pdbx_description
1 polymer ?
#
loop_
_entity_poly.entity_id
_entity_poly.type
_entity_poly.pdbx_seq_one_letter_code
_entity_poly.pdbx_strand_id
1 'polypeptide(L)'
;MVREVAKFEKVSFEQFLTDMKEADYYYKQVGGQSLFGDAESDAEIVAKVREMYDNIKLPTRATDGSAGYDIRSPFDFVLNDKIKSILIPTGLRCKMDKDFFLSIVPKSGLGFKYGLALANTIGVVDSDYYRAENEGHIMDKLTYESVLCNGKALEVQAGMGISQGILLTYGITIDDYKTEKQTRTGGFGSTGK
;
A
#
# COMPACT_ATOMS: atom_id res chain seq x y z
N MET A 1 -28.33 7.35 1.35
CA MET A 1 -27.74 7.36 -0.01
C MET A 1 -26.23 7.38 0.15
N VAL A 2 -25.50 6.46 -0.47
CA VAL A 2 -24.02 6.45 -0.44
C VAL A 2 -23.54 7.57 -1.36
N ARG A 3 -22.64 8.44 -0.86
CA ARG A 3 -22.08 9.56 -1.62
C ARG A 3 -20.74 9.13 -2.23
N GLU A 4 -20.50 9.48 -3.50
CA GLU A 4 -19.20 9.33 -4.15
C GLU A 4 -18.27 10.46 -3.67
N VAL A 5 -17.19 10.12 -2.97
CA VAL A 5 -16.31 11.09 -2.28
C VAL A 5 -14.84 10.91 -2.63
N ALA A 6 -14.49 9.86 -3.38
CA ALA A 6 -13.10 9.56 -3.70
C ALA A 6 -12.94 8.87 -5.06
N LYS A 7 -11.71 8.93 -5.60
CA LYS A 7 -11.30 8.27 -6.82
C LYS A 7 -9.90 7.69 -6.65
N PHE A 8 -9.73 6.41 -6.96
CA PHE A 8 -8.42 5.78 -7.10
C PHE A 8 -7.84 6.05 -8.48
N GLU A 9 -6.54 6.31 -8.52
CA GLU A 9 -5.76 6.50 -9.73
C GLU A 9 -4.44 5.76 -9.61
N LYS A 10 -3.75 5.49 -10.72
CA LYS A 10 -2.35 5.06 -10.67
C LYS A 10 -1.45 6.28 -10.43
N VAL A 11 -0.33 6.09 -9.73
CA VAL A 11 0.78 7.05 -9.76
C VAL A 11 1.44 7.03 -11.13
N SER A 12 2.37 7.94 -11.43
CA SER A 12 3.17 7.85 -12.66
C SER A 12 4.02 6.57 -12.68
N PHE A 13 4.39 6.14 -13.87
CA PHE A 13 5.30 4.99 -14.01
C PHE A 13 6.66 5.28 -13.38
N GLU A 14 7.15 6.49 -13.51
CA GLU A 14 8.43 6.96 -12.97
C GLU A 14 8.44 6.86 -11.44
N GLN A 15 7.35 7.27 -10.79
CA GLN A 15 7.21 7.12 -9.34
C GLN A 15 7.13 5.65 -8.94
N PHE A 16 6.33 4.85 -9.64
CA PHE A 16 6.21 3.42 -9.36
C PHE A 16 7.55 2.70 -9.52
N LEU A 17 8.30 2.99 -10.59
CA LEU A 17 9.63 2.40 -10.85
C LEU A 17 10.62 2.73 -9.71
N THR A 18 10.62 3.98 -9.24
CA THR A 18 11.47 4.42 -8.13
C THR A 18 11.17 3.62 -6.88
N ASP A 19 9.89 3.53 -6.51
CA ASP A 19 9.46 2.85 -5.29
C ASP A 19 9.62 1.32 -5.39
N MET A 20 9.49 0.74 -6.59
CA MET A 20 9.78 -0.67 -6.83
C MET A 20 11.26 -1.02 -6.64
N LYS A 21 12.19 -0.15 -7.05
CA LYS A 21 13.63 -0.33 -6.79
C LYS A 21 13.93 -0.29 -5.28
N GLU A 22 13.27 0.61 -4.53
CA GLU A 22 13.37 0.68 -3.08
C GLU A 22 12.81 -0.59 -2.42
N ALA A 23 11.65 -1.05 -2.86
CA ALA A 23 11.00 -2.25 -2.33
C ALA A 23 11.84 -3.53 -2.59
N ASP A 24 12.45 -3.66 -3.78
CA ASP A 24 13.35 -4.76 -4.11
C ASP A 24 14.59 -4.75 -3.21
N TYR A 25 15.21 -3.57 -3.02
CA TYR A 25 16.34 -3.41 -2.11
C TYR A 25 15.95 -3.84 -0.68
N TYR A 26 14.82 -3.34 -0.17
CA TYR A 26 14.31 -3.71 1.15
C TYR A 26 14.08 -5.21 1.27
N TYR A 27 13.42 -5.84 0.29
CA TYR A 27 13.08 -7.26 0.34
C TYR A 27 14.32 -8.15 0.36
N LYS A 28 15.34 -7.80 -0.41
CA LYS A 28 16.66 -8.49 -0.36
C LYS A 28 17.35 -8.35 1.01
N GLN A 29 17.26 -7.20 1.68
CA GLN A 29 17.83 -6.99 3.00
C GLN A 29 17.18 -7.88 4.08
N VAL A 30 15.90 -8.22 3.93
CA VAL A 30 15.18 -9.12 4.84
C VAL A 30 15.25 -10.59 4.43
N GLY A 31 16.08 -10.93 3.46
CA GLY A 31 16.37 -12.31 3.03
C GLY A 31 15.50 -12.81 1.88
N GLY A 32 14.71 -11.96 1.25
CA GLY A 32 13.96 -12.27 0.03
C GLY A 32 14.85 -12.32 -1.22
N GLN A 33 14.32 -12.91 -2.28
CA GLN A 33 14.92 -12.84 -3.61
C GLN A 33 14.53 -11.54 -4.30
N SER A 34 15.26 -11.16 -5.36
CA SER A 34 14.90 -9.98 -6.14
C SER A 34 13.45 -10.06 -6.66
N LEU A 35 12.70 -8.97 -6.48
CA LEU A 35 11.36 -8.82 -7.05
C LEU A 35 11.38 -8.75 -8.58
N PHE A 36 12.55 -8.51 -9.15
CA PHE A 36 12.77 -8.47 -10.60
C PHE A 36 13.27 -9.81 -11.17
N GLY A 37 13.35 -10.85 -10.31
CA GLY A 37 13.80 -12.18 -10.70
C GLY A 37 15.25 -12.17 -11.17
N ASP A 38 15.48 -12.62 -12.41
CA ASP A 38 16.77 -12.75 -13.06
C ASP A 38 17.18 -11.54 -13.93
N ALA A 39 16.51 -10.40 -13.78
CA ALA A 39 16.89 -9.18 -14.50
C ALA A 39 18.27 -8.68 -14.01
N GLU A 40 19.23 -8.55 -14.93
CA GLU A 40 20.60 -8.13 -14.64
C GLU A 40 20.89 -6.68 -15.08
N SER A 41 20.14 -6.17 -16.06
CA SER A 41 20.29 -4.81 -16.58
C SER A 41 19.15 -3.89 -16.16
N ASP A 42 19.44 -2.59 -16.11
CA ASP A 42 18.42 -1.57 -15.88
C ASP A 42 17.27 -1.61 -16.90
N ALA A 43 17.57 -1.95 -18.16
CA ALA A 43 16.55 -2.05 -19.20
C ALA A 43 15.58 -3.24 -18.94
N GLU A 44 16.08 -4.37 -18.49
CA GLU A 44 15.26 -5.53 -18.11
C GLU A 44 14.42 -5.24 -16.87
N ILE A 45 15.00 -4.58 -15.86
CA ILE A 45 14.26 -4.12 -14.67
C ILE A 45 13.10 -3.19 -15.08
N VAL A 46 13.39 -2.19 -15.92
CA VAL A 46 12.36 -1.26 -16.42
C VAL A 46 11.26 -1.99 -17.17
N ALA A 47 11.61 -2.97 -18.02
CA ALA A 47 10.62 -3.75 -18.77
C ALA A 47 9.71 -4.59 -17.83
N LYS A 48 10.29 -5.28 -16.84
CA LYS A 48 9.54 -6.06 -15.84
C LYS A 48 8.62 -5.16 -14.98
N VAL A 49 9.14 -4.03 -14.51
CA VAL A 49 8.33 -3.07 -13.74
C VAL A 49 7.23 -2.45 -14.60
N ARG A 50 7.47 -2.23 -15.90
CA ARG A 50 6.43 -1.77 -16.83
C ARG A 50 5.30 -2.79 -16.94
N GLU A 51 5.62 -4.06 -17.09
CA GLU A 51 4.62 -5.12 -17.12
C GLU A 51 3.80 -5.17 -15.82
N MET A 52 4.47 -5.10 -14.65
CA MET A 52 3.77 -5.01 -13.35
C MET A 52 2.83 -3.81 -13.30
N TYR A 53 3.30 -2.62 -13.70
CA TYR A 53 2.52 -1.38 -13.69
C TYR A 53 1.29 -1.45 -14.60
N ASP A 54 1.45 -1.98 -15.82
CA ASP A 54 0.35 -2.07 -16.78
C ASP A 54 -0.75 -3.02 -16.27
N ASN A 55 -0.39 -4.06 -15.53
CA ASN A 55 -1.29 -5.04 -14.92
C ASN A 55 -1.98 -4.55 -13.62
N ILE A 56 -1.56 -3.41 -13.03
CA ILE A 56 -2.22 -2.85 -11.84
C ILE A 56 -3.69 -2.57 -12.14
N LYS A 57 -4.56 -3.15 -11.33
CA LYS A 57 -6.01 -2.91 -11.37
C LYS A 57 -6.40 -1.93 -10.28
N LEU A 58 -7.24 -0.95 -10.62
CA LEU A 58 -7.80 -0.04 -9.62
C LEU A 58 -8.64 -0.83 -8.59
N PRO A 59 -8.61 -0.41 -7.32
CA PRO A 59 -9.35 -1.05 -6.25
C PRO A 59 -10.86 -1.09 -6.52
N THR A 60 -11.48 -2.22 -6.20
CA THR A 60 -12.92 -2.43 -6.35
C THR A 60 -13.50 -3.05 -5.08
N ARG A 61 -14.78 -2.77 -4.79
CA ARG A 61 -15.53 -3.46 -3.74
C ARG A 61 -16.00 -4.82 -4.25
N ALA A 62 -15.96 -5.83 -3.40
CA ALA A 62 -16.36 -7.19 -3.78
C ALA A 62 -17.89 -7.32 -3.98
N THR A 63 -18.68 -6.57 -3.21
CA THR A 63 -20.16 -6.56 -3.27
C THR A 63 -20.70 -5.15 -3.03
N ASP A 64 -21.97 -4.92 -3.32
CA ASP A 64 -22.62 -3.62 -3.06
C ASP A 64 -22.64 -3.24 -1.58
N GLY A 65 -22.64 -4.22 -0.68
CA GLY A 65 -22.58 -4.01 0.77
C GLY A 65 -21.17 -3.92 1.35
N SER A 66 -20.12 -4.17 0.56
CA SER A 66 -18.74 -4.09 1.04
C SER A 66 -18.30 -2.63 1.19
N ALA A 67 -17.69 -2.27 2.33
CA ALA A 67 -17.07 -0.96 2.53
C ALA A 67 -15.63 -0.91 2.00
N GLY A 68 -14.92 -2.05 2.01
CA GLY A 68 -13.52 -2.15 1.64
C GLY A 68 -13.30 -2.26 0.13
N TYR A 69 -12.34 -1.49 -0.38
CA TYR A 69 -11.82 -1.57 -1.73
C TYR A 69 -10.56 -2.42 -1.73
N ASP A 70 -10.56 -3.56 -2.44
CA ASP A 70 -9.44 -4.50 -2.48
C ASP A 70 -8.23 -3.89 -3.18
N ILE A 71 -7.11 -3.79 -2.45
CA ILE A 71 -5.77 -3.43 -2.95
C ILE A 71 -5.03 -4.74 -3.22
N ARG A 72 -4.39 -4.83 -4.39
CA ARG A 72 -3.79 -6.07 -4.88
C ARG A 72 -2.28 -5.93 -4.99
N SER A 73 -1.57 -7.04 -4.74
CA SER A 73 -0.13 -7.07 -4.98
C SER A 73 0.19 -6.91 -6.46
N PRO A 74 1.12 -6.03 -6.85
CA PRO A 74 1.56 -5.93 -8.24
C PRO A 74 2.57 -7.01 -8.64
N PHE A 75 3.11 -7.80 -7.69
CA PHE A 75 4.13 -8.83 -7.91
C PHE A 75 3.96 -10.02 -6.96
N ASP A 76 4.65 -11.12 -7.28
CA ASP A 76 4.73 -12.32 -6.45
C ASP A 76 5.71 -12.12 -5.29
N PHE A 77 5.37 -12.63 -4.09
CA PHE A 77 6.29 -12.67 -2.96
C PHE A 77 5.94 -13.78 -1.97
N VAL A 78 6.88 -14.10 -1.08
CA VAL A 78 6.71 -15.09 -0.03
C VAL A 78 7.10 -14.49 1.31
N LEU A 79 6.25 -14.70 2.34
CA LEU A 79 6.57 -14.47 3.75
C LEU A 79 6.62 -15.79 4.50
N ASN A 80 7.61 -15.94 5.37
CA ASN A 80 7.83 -17.16 6.15
C ASN A 80 8.64 -16.82 7.42
N ASP A 81 9.07 -17.83 8.17
CA ASP A 81 9.84 -17.66 9.41
C ASP A 81 11.14 -16.85 9.24
N LYS A 82 11.72 -16.84 8.04
CA LYS A 82 12.94 -16.09 7.73
C LYS A 82 12.65 -14.70 7.16
N ILE A 83 11.65 -14.61 6.30
CA ILE A 83 11.25 -13.37 5.60
C ILE A 83 9.95 -12.90 6.22
N LYS A 84 10.04 -12.03 7.23
CA LYS A 84 8.89 -11.63 8.06
C LYS A 84 8.23 -10.32 7.65
N SER A 85 8.75 -9.63 6.65
CA SER A 85 8.15 -8.37 6.20
C SER A 85 8.46 -8.07 4.75
N ILE A 86 7.62 -7.25 4.14
CA ILE A 86 7.78 -6.75 2.78
C ILE A 86 7.22 -5.34 2.66
N LEU A 87 7.86 -4.51 1.84
CA LEU A 87 7.34 -3.22 1.40
C LEU A 87 6.71 -3.39 0.02
N ILE A 88 5.47 -2.97 -0.15
CA ILE A 88 4.73 -3.13 -1.40
C ILE A 88 4.31 -1.76 -1.93
N PRO A 89 4.96 -1.26 -2.97
CA PRO A 89 4.47 -0.16 -3.78
C PRO A 89 3.21 -0.60 -4.52
N THR A 90 2.04 -0.09 -4.13
CA THR A 90 0.77 -0.55 -4.72
C THR A 90 0.53 -0.03 -6.13
N GLY A 91 1.24 1.01 -6.53
CA GLY A 91 1.04 1.76 -7.77
C GLY A 91 -0.21 2.65 -7.75
N LEU A 92 -0.83 2.80 -6.58
CA LEU A 92 -2.10 3.48 -6.40
C LEU A 92 -1.96 4.75 -5.58
N ARG A 93 -2.83 5.72 -5.87
CA ARG A 93 -3.10 6.91 -5.05
C ARG A 93 -4.60 7.15 -4.97
N CYS A 94 -5.05 7.91 -3.98
CA CYS A 94 -6.45 8.18 -3.76
C CYS A 94 -6.70 9.68 -3.64
N LYS A 95 -7.45 10.24 -4.60
CA LYS A 95 -8.01 11.59 -4.50
C LYS A 95 -9.32 11.50 -3.74
N MET A 96 -9.52 12.35 -2.72
CA MET A 96 -10.75 12.32 -1.93
C MET A 96 -11.13 13.72 -1.42
N ASP A 97 -12.40 13.86 -1.01
CA ASP A 97 -12.88 15.05 -0.34
C ASP A 97 -12.17 15.22 1.02
N LYS A 98 -11.94 16.48 1.42
CA LYS A 98 -11.16 16.84 2.63
C LYS A 98 -11.74 16.33 3.96
N ASP A 99 -13.03 15.96 3.97
CA ASP A 99 -13.71 15.45 5.17
C ASP A 99 -13.52 13.92 5.35
N PHE A 100 -12.74 13.31 4.46
CA PHE A 100 -12.47 11.88 4.45
C PHE A 100 -10.98 11.58 4.55
N PHE A 101 -10.68 10.42 5.08
CA PHE A 101 -9.39 9.76 4.95
C PHE A 101 -9.59 8.33 4.48
N LEU A 102 -8.57 7.75 3.85
CA LEU A 102 -8.58 6.36 3.46
C LEU A 102 -7.82 5.56 4.53
N SER A 103 -8.56 4.69 5.22
CA SER A 103 -8.00 3.73 6.16
C SER A 103 -7.56 2.48 5.40
N ILE A 104 -6.28 2.12 5.48
CA ILE A 104 -5.76 0.86 4.93
C ILE A 104 -5.67 -0.17 6.04
N VAL A 105 -6.24 -1.33 5.80
CA VAL A 105 -6.23 -2.48 6.72
C VAL A 105 -5.86 -3.76 5.96
N PRO A 106 -5.25 -4.78 6.60
CA PRO A 106 -4.95 -6.05 5.95
C PRO A 106 -6.23 -6.75 5.50
N LYS A 107 -6.13 -7.58 4.46
CA LYS A 107 -7.26 -8.42 4.06
C LYS A 107 -7.54 -9.44 5.16
N SER A 108 -8.79 -9.49 5.64
CA SER A 108 -9.21 -10.29 6.81
C SER A 108 -8.80 -11.77 6.70
N GLY A 109 -8.98 -12.39 5.53
CA GLY A 109 -8.61 -13.79 5.32
C GLY A 109 -7.11 -14.08 5.46
N LEU A 110 -6.25 -13.11 5.11
CA LEU A 110 -4.80 -13.23 5.30
C LEU A 110 -4.41 -12.97 6.75
N GLY A 111 -5.05 -12.00 7.41
CA GLY A 111 -4.88 -11.76 8.83
C GLY A 111 -5.21 -12.97 9.67
N PHE A 112 -6.39 -13.58 9.47
CA PHE A 112 -6.83 -14.77 10.22
C PHE A 112 -5.98 -16.02 9.95
N LYS A 113 -5.58 -16.26 8.70
CA LYS A 113 -4.89 -17.50 8.32
C LYS A 113 -3.39 -17.46 8.54
N TYR A 114 -2.78 -16.29 8.44
CA TYR A 114 -1.31 -16.13 8.37
C TYR A 114 -0.77 -15.08 9.33
N GLY A 115 -1.62 -14.45 10.16
CA GLY A 115 -1.17 -13.35 11.01
C GLY A 115 -0.65 -12.14 10.23
N LEU A 116 -1.10 -11.97 8.98
CA LEU A 116 -0.67 -10.83 8.17
C LEU A 116 -1.21 -9.53 8.77
N ALA A 117 -0.33 -8.57 8.98
CA ALA A 117 -0.65 -7.26 9.52
C ALA A 117 0.06 -6.15 8.73
N LEU A 118 -0.40 -4.91 8.89
CA LEU A 118 0.37 -3.74 8.50
C LEU A 118 1.37 -3.40 9.62
N ALA A 119 2.60 -3.04 9.25
CA ALA A 119 3.65 -2.69 10.21
C ALA A 119 3.27 -1.52 11.12
N ASN A 120 2.44 -0.61 10.65
CA ASN A 120 1.87 0.53 11.38
C ASN A 120 0.48 0.27 11.94
N THR A 121 0.04 -0.99 12.00
CA THR A 121 -1.28 -1.43 12.48
C THR A 121 -2.42 -1.02 11.54
N ILE A 122 -2.52 0.26 11.20
CA ILE A 122 -3.50 0.85 10.27
C ILE A 122 -2.81 1.93 9.43
N GLY A 123 -3.03 1.92 8.14
CA GLY A 123 -2.62 3.01 7.27
C GLY A 123 -3.64 4.15 7.31
N VAL A 124 -3.17 5.37 7.52
CA VAL A 124 -3.98 6.58 7.43
C VAL A 124 -3.49 7.39 6.24
N VAL A 125 -4.31 7.45 5.18
CA VAL A 125 -4.03 8.22 3.98
C VAL A 125 -4.93 9.45 4.00
N ASP A 126 -4.34 10.61 4.29
CA ASP A 126 -5.04 11.87 4.38
C ASP A 126 -5.40 12.41 2.98
N SER A 127 -6.41 13.28 2.90
CA SER A 127 -6.86 13.83 1.61
C SER A 127 -5.79 14.69 0.91
N ASP A 128 -4.89 15.34 1.67
CA ASP A 128 -3.79 16.15 1.14
C ASP A 128 -2.57 15.31 0.71
N TYR A 129 -2.48 14.04 1.15
CA TYR A 129 -1.41 13.13 0.74
C TYR A 129 -1.34 12.91 -0.77
N TYR A 130 -2.46 13.03 -1.47
CA TYR A 130 -2.52 12.96 -2.94
C TYR A 130 -1.55 13.90 -3.66
N ARG A 131 -1.13 15.01 -3.00
CA ARG A 131 -0.22 16.04 -3.53
C ARG A 131 1.19 15.95 -2.97
N ALA A 132 1.51 14.90 -2.21
CA ALA A 132 2.86 14.69 -1.69
C ALA A 132 3.88 14.48 -2.83
N GLU A 133 5.17 14.68 -2.54
CA GLU A 133 6.26 14.55 -3.53
C GLU A 133 6.30 13.19 -4.21
N ASN A 134 5.89 12.12 -3.49
CA ASN A 134 5.74 10.77 -4.04
C ASN A 134 4.37 10.56 -4.74
N GLU A 135 3.72 11.62 -5.20
CA GLU A 135 2.40 11.61 -5.86
C GLU A 135 1.26 11.03 -4.99
N GLY A 136 1.46 10.92 -3.67
CA GLY A 136 0.49 10.28 -2.78
C GLY A 136 0.45 8.75 -2.95
N HIS A 137 1.57 8.14 -3.36
CA HIS A 137 1.67 6.71 -3.57
C HIS A 137 1.40 5.92 -2.29
N ILE A 138 0.42 5.05 -2.34
CA ILE A 138 0.07 4.17 -1.22
C ILE A 138 1.08 3.03 -1.16
N MET A 139 1.82 2.98 -0.05
CA MET A 139 2.84 1.97 0.22
C MET A 139 2.38 1.09 1.39
N ASP A 140 2.23 -0.21 1.16
CA ASP A 140 1.88 -1.16 2.21
C ASP A 140 3.13 -1.87 2.74
N LYS A 141 3.50 -1.62 4.00
CA LYS A 141 4.51 -2.44 4.68
C LYS A 141 3.80 -3.53 5.45
N LEU A 142 3.86 -4.76 4.92
CA LEU A 142 3.24 -5.93 5.53
C LEU A 142 4.22 -6.65 6.45
N THR A 143 3.71 -7.18 7.55
CA THR A 143 4.42 -8.05 8.49
C THR A 143 3.70 -9.38 8.61
N TYR A 144 4.46 -10.42 8.89
CA TYR A 144 4.01 -11.80 9.00
C TYR A 144 4.41 -12.37 10.36
N GLU A 145 3.45 -12.97 11.05
CA GLU A 145 3.71 -13.61 12.35
C GLU A 145 3.45 -15.12 12.26
N SER A 146 4.53 -15.87 12.08
CA SER A 146 4.50 -17.31 11.85
C SER A 146 3.87 -18.12 12.99
N VAL A 147 3.96 -17.65 14.22
CA VAL A 147 3.37 -18.32 15.39
C VAL A 147 1.84 -18.41 15.26
N LEU A 148 1.21 -17.41 14.64
CA LEU A 148 -0.24 -17.37 14.45
C LEU A 148 -0.74 -18.34 13.37
N CYS A 149 0.16 -18.87 12.52
CA CYS A 149 -0.20 -19.78 11.43
C CYS A 149 0.57 -21.11 11.45
N ASN A 150 1.13 -21.49 12.61
CA ASN A 150 1.90 -22.74 12.79
C ASN A 150 3.07 -22.86 11.80
N GLY A 151 3.77 -21.77 11.52
CA GLY A 151 4.93 -21.71 10.61
C GLY A 151 4.60 -21.86 9.11
N LYS A 152 3.32 -21.81 8.73
CA LYS A 152 2.91 -21.95 7.33
C LYS A 152 3.30 -20.71 6.54
N ALA A 153 4.11 -20.87 5.50
CA ALA A 153 4.47 -19.78 4.60
C ALA A 153 3.23 -19.17 3.91
N LEU A 154 3.26 -17.86 3.72
CA LEU A 154 2.30 -17.12 2.91
C LEU A 154 2.91 -16.85 1.54
N GLU A 155 2.35 -17.46 0.51
CA GLU A 155 2.67 -17.20 -0.89
C GLU A 155 1.61 -16.28 -1.47
N VAL A 156 2.03 -15.13 -2.00
CA VAL A 156 1.17 -14.16 -2.65
C VAL A 156 1.55 -14.05 -4.11
N GLN A 157 0.57 -14.20 -4.99
CA GLN A 157 0.72 -13.99 -6.43
C GLN A 157 0.28 -12.58 -6.82
N ALA A 158 0.85 -12.06 -7.90
CA ALA A 158 0.43 -10.82 -8.52
C ALA A 158 -1.08 -10.81 -8.77
N GLY A 159 -1.74 -9.72 -8.44
CA GLY A 159 -3.20 -9.60 -8.54
C GLY A 159 -3.99 -10.13 -7.33
N MET A 160 -3.36 -10.83 -6.39
CA MET A 160 -4.01 -11.26 -5.14
C MET A 160 -4.26 -10.05 -4.23
N GLY A 161 -5.45 -9.97 -3.62
CA GLY A 161 -5.80 -8.94 -2.64
C GLY A 161 -5.01 -9.13 -1.35
N ILE A 162 -4.28 -8.09 -0.91
CA ILE A 162 -3.41 -8.10 0.27
C ILE A 162 -3.92 -7.20 1.39
N SER A 163 -4.48 -6.07 1.02
CA SER A 163 -5.06 -5.09 1.92
C SER A 163 -6.37 -4.57 1.34
N GLN A 164 -7.04 -3.70 2.07
CA GLN A 164 -8.25 -3.03 1.62
C GLN A 164 -8.30 -1.60 2.17
N GLY A 165 -8.78 -0.69 1.34
CA GLY A 165 -9.01 0.70 1.69
C GLY A 165 -10.47 0.94 2.06
N ILE A 166 -10.72 1.62 3.18
CA ILE A 166 -12.05 2.00 3.66
C ILE A 166 -12.09 3.52 3.80
N LEU A 167 -13.03 4.18 3.12
CA LEU A 167 -13.23 5.62 3.25
C LEU A 167 -14.01 5.93 4.52
N LEU A 168 -13.41 6.74 5.40
CA LEU A 168 -13.98 7.13 6.69
C LEU A 168 -13.95 8.65 6.83
N THR A 169 -14.92 9.19 7.57
CA THR A 169 -14.93 10.60 8.00
C THR A 169 -14.19 10.76 9.33
N TYR A 170 -13.72 11.96 9.62
CA TYR A 170 -13.07 12.28 10.89
C TYR A 170 -13.57 13.61 11.45
N GLY A 171 -13.42 13.78 12.76
CA GLY A 171 -13.67 15.04 13.45
C GLY A 171 -12.38 15.79 13.74
N ILE A 172 -12.49 17.09 13.94
CA ILE A 172 -11.41 17.95 14.42
C ILE A 172 -11.78 18.53 15.79
N THR A 173 -10.80 18.98 16.56
CA THR A 173 -11.04 19.62 17.86
C THR A 173 -11.65 21.03 17.69
N ILE A 174 -12.39 21.50 18.69
CA ILE A 174 -13.03 22.83 18.67
C ILE A 174 -12.02 23.95 18.43
N ASP A 175 -10.79 23.81 18.95
CA ASP A 175 -9.73 24.81 18.86
C ASP A 175 -8.74 24.57 17.71
N ASP A 176 -9.03 23.64 16.79
CA ASP A 176 -8.14 23.26 15.69
C ASP A 176 -7.73 24.45 14.80
N TYR A 177 -8.63 25.44 14.63
CA TYR A 177 -8.38 26.65 13.86
C TYR A 177 -7.33 27.59 14.48
N LYS A 178 -7.03 27.45 15.77
CA LYS A 178 -6.01 28.26 16.48
C LYS A 178 -4.57 27.81 16.15
N THR A 179 -4.41 26.65 15.55
CA THR A 179 -3.10 26.10 15.18
C THR A 179 -2.86 26.32 13.70
N GLU A 180 -1.73 26.96 13.37
CA GLU A 180 -1.29 27.11 11.98
C GLU A 180 -1.01 25.74 11.37
N LYS A 181 -1.54 25.49 10.18
CA LYS A 181 -1.38 24.24 9.46
C LYS A 181 -0.29 24.38 8.41
N GLN A 182 0.65 23.44 8.40
CA GLN A 182 1.67 23.36 7.36
C GLN A 182 1.10 22.70 6.11
N THR A 183 1.59 23.13 4.95
CA THR A 183 1.33 22.42 3.69
C THR A 183 2.14 21.13 3.68
N ARG A 184 1.51 20.00 3.42
CA ARG A 184 2.20 18.72 3.28
C ARG A 184 3.12 18.76 2.06
N THR A 185 4.40 18.44 2.25
CA THR A 185 5.40 18.33 1.19
C THR A 185 5.88 16.90 0.99
N GLY A 186 5.93 16.08 2.04
CA GLY A 186 6.52 14.75 2.01
C GLY A 186 5.55 13.60 2.25
N GLY A 187 6.07 12.39 2.10
CA GLY A 187 5.39 11.12 2.31
C GLY A 187 5.33 10.68 3.79
N PHE A 188 5.48 9.38 4.05
CA PHE A 188 5.38 8.79 5.38
C PHE A 188 6.37 9.43 6.38
N GLY A 189 5.84 10.01 7.49
CA GLY A 189 6.66 10.56 8.59
C GLY A 189 7.18 11.99 8.38
N SER A 190 6.85 12.69 7.30
CA SER A 190 7.35 14.04 7.02
C SER A 190 6.72 15.15 7.89
N THR A 191 5.61 14.88 8.56
CA THR A 191 4.90 15.85 9.44
C THR A 191 5.39 15.86 10.89
N GLY A 192 6.41 15.08 11.23
CA GLY A 192 6.91 14.87 12.59
C GLY A 192 8.36 15.35 12.83
N LYS A 193 8.84 16.38 12.12
CA LYS A 193 10.13 17.05 12.42
C LYS A 193 9.88 18.38 13.03
#